data_1606d136bdeb13561b6d073f91c3f7bd
#
_entry.id   1606d136bdeb13561b6d073f91c3f7bd
#
_cell.length_a   1.000
_cell.length_b   1.000
_cell.length_c   1.000
_cell.angle_alpha   90.00
_cell.angle_beta   90.00
_cell.angle_gamma   90.00
#
_symmetry.space_group_name_H-M   'P 1'
#
loop_
_entity.id
_entity.type
_entity.pdbx_description
1 polymer ?
#
loop_
_entity_poly.entity_id
_entity_poly.type
_entity_poly.pdbx_seq_one_letter_code
_entity_poly.pdbx_strand_id
1 'polypeptide(L)'
;MIRVSFAGAWASWQGVIELELPDGATVASALAAARTLLRESAPTALYEPEWVDGVTGVFGEVCGRDRRLRDGDRVELYRPLSVDPKAARRARAQAASRAPQRGPQG
;
A
#
# COMPACT_ATOMS: atom_id res chain seq x y z
N MET A 1 4.60 20.14 7.22
CA MET A 1 4.19 19.26 6.12
C MET A 1 5.13 18.07 6.02
N ILE A 2 4.60 16.94 5.71
CA ILE A 2 5.39 15.75 5.45
C ILE A 2 5.22 15.34 3.99
N ARG A 3 6.20 14.67 3.46
CA ARG A 3 6.15 14.13 2.10
C ARG A 3 6.10 12.63 2.18
N VAL A 4 5.08 12.04 1.58
CA VAL A 4 4.92 10.59 1.54
C VAL A 4 4.63 10.17 0.11
N SER A 5 4.75 8.89 -0.19
CA SER A 5 4.35 8.36 -1.49
C SER A 5 3.18 7.41 -1.32
N PHE A 6 2.38 7.30 -2.37
CA PHE A 6 1.29 6.33 -2.44
C PHE A 6 1.56 5.40 -3.59
N ALA A 7 1.47 4.11 -3.34
CA ALA A 7 1.68 3.08 -4.35
C ALA A 7 0.44 2.21 -4.49
N GLY A 8 0.03 1.97 -5.72
CA GLY A 8 -1.06 1.06 -6.03
C GLY A 8 -0.70 0.26 -7.27
N ALA A 9 -1.27 -0.93 -7.37
CA ALA A 9 -1.02 -1.80 -8.51
C ALA A 9 -2.29 -2.58 -8.81
N TRP A 10 -3.14 -1.99 -9.66
CA TRP A 10 -4.38 -2.60 -10.09
C TRP A 10 -4.38 -2.78 -11.60
N ALA A 11 -5.34 -3.52 -12.09
CA ALA A 11 -5.46 -3.70 -13.54
C ALA A 11 -5.71 -2.38 -14.26
N SER A 12 -6.45 -1.47 -13.63
CA SER A 12 -6.77 -0.18 -14.24
C SER A 12 -5.68 0.87 -14.05
N TRP A 13 -4.79 0.69 -13.09
CA TRP A 13 -3.74 1.66 -12.82
C TRP A 13 -2.68 1.06 -11.91
N GLN A 14 -1.44 1.39 -12.19
CA GLN A 14 -0.37 1.06 -11.27
C GLN A 14 0.67 2.18 -11.31
N GLY A 15 1.30 2.41 -10.18
CA GLY A 15 2.31 3.46 -10.10
C GLY A 15 2.53 3.93 -8.68
N VAL A 16 3.33 4.97 -8.58
CA VAL A 16 3.65 5.63 -7.31
C VAL A 16 3.47 7.12 -7.53
N ILE A 17 2.77 7.78 -6.61
CA ILE A 17 2.61 9.23 -6.65
C ILE A 17 3.10 9.85 -5.35
N GLU A 18 3.66 11.05 -5.45
CA GLU A 18 4.15 11.80 -4.31
C GLU A 18 3.05 12.68 -3.74
N LEU A 19 2.96 12.71 -2.43
CA LEU A 19 1.96 13.49 -1.73
C LEU A 19 2.61 14.39 -0.69
N GLU A 20 2.04 15.57 -0.51
CA GLU A 20 2.42 16.43 0.61
C GLU A 20 1.22 16.51 1.54
N LEU A 21 1.41 16.21 2.80
CA LEU A 21 0.34 16.14 3.78
C LEU A 21 0.71 16.90 5.04
N PRO A 22 -0.29 17.38 5.80
CA PRO A 22 0.00 18.01 7.08
C PRO A 22 0.65 17.04 8.05
N ASP A 23 1.41 17.59 8.99
CA ASP A 23 1.97 16.80 10.06
C ASP A 23 0.83 16.12 10.82
N GLY A 24 1.03 14.86 11.18
CA GLY A 24 -0.01 14.10 11.86
C GLY A 24 -0.99 13.42 10.93
N ALA A 25 -0.82 13.54 9.62
CA ALA A 25 -1.68 12.87 8.66
C ALA A 25 -1.63 11.35 8.84
N THR A 26 -2.69 10.69 8.44
CA THR A 26 -2.84 9.24 8.58
C THR A 26 -2.85 8.58 7.20
N VAL A 27 -2.86 7.24 7.21
CA VAL A 27 -3.02 6.47 5.97
C VAL A 27 -4.31 6.89 5.27
N ALA A 28 -5.41 7.10 6.01
CA ALA A 28 -6.66 7.57 5.42
C ALA A 28 -6.49 8.91 4.71
N SER A 29 -5.70 9.82 5.29
CA SER A 29 -5.41 11.11 4.66
C SER A 29 -4.67 10.94 3.34
N ALA A 30 -3.71 10.03 3.32
CA ALA A 30 -2.95 9.76 2.10
C ALA A 30 -3.83 9.16 1.02
N LEU A 31 -4.73 8.25 1.37
CA LEU A 31 -5.64 7.67 0.40
C LEU A 31 -6.57 8.74 -0.19
N ALA A 32 -7.08 9.64 0.65
CA ALA A 32 -7.94 10.72 0.18
C ALA A 32 -7.20 11.66 -0.78
N ALA A 33 -5.96 12.01 -0.45
CA ALA A 33 -5.15 12.86 -1.31
C ALA A 33 -4.82 12.18 -2.64
N ALA A 34 -4.50 10.87 -2.58
CA ALA A 34 -4.20 10.11 -3.78
C ALA A 34 -5.43 10.05 -4.70
N ARG A 35 -6.62 9.82 -4.13
CA ARG A 35 -7.84 9.80 -4.93
C ARG A 35 -8.07 11.13 -5.63
N THR A 36 -7.82 12.23 -4.94
CA THR A 36 -7.98 13.55 -5.53
C THR A 36 -7.08 13.73 -6.75
N LEU A 37 -5.83 13.31 -6.64
CA LEU A 37 -4.89 13.43 -7.76
C LEU A 37 -5.26 12.49 -8.90
N LEU A 38 -5.66 11.28 -8.60
CA LEU A 38 -6.02 10.30 -9.63
C LEU A 38 -7.31 10.64 -10.35
N ARG A 39 -8.17 11.43 -9.73
CA ARG A 39 -9.40 11.86 -10.38
C ARG A 39 -9.13 12.57 -11.70
N GLU A 40 -8.01 13.29 -11.78
CA GLU A 40 -7.66 13.99 -13.00
C GLU A 40 -6.76 13.19 -13.92
N SER A 41 -5.83 12.42 -13.36
CA SER A 41 -4.80 11.77 -14.15
C SER A 41 -5.15 10.34 -14.56
N ALA A 42 -5.92 9.62 -13.75
CA ALA A 42 -6.26 8.22 -14.00
C ALA A 42 -7.62 7.90 -13.39
N PRO A 43 -8.71 8.50 -13.90
CA PRO A 43 -10.03 8.36 -13.24
C PRO A 43 -10.53 6.94 -13.15
N THR A 44 -10.12 6.04 -14.03
CA THR A 44 -10.55 4.64 -13.95
C THR A 44 -10.02 3.96 -12.69
N ALA A 45 -8.92 4.44 -12.14
CA ALA A 45 -8.38 3.88 -10.91
C ALA A 45 -9.33 4.08 -9.72
N LEU A 46 -10.24 5.04 -9.80
CA LEU A 46 -11.17 5.33 -8.71
C LEU A 46 -12.30 4.34 -8.59
N TYR A 47 -12.47 3.46 -9.58
CA TYR A 47 -13.52 2.47 -9.54
C TYR A 47 -13.11 1.23 -8.73
N GLU A 48 -11.88 1.18 -8.28
CA GLU A 48 -11.41 0.04 -7.51
C GLU A 48 -12.03 0.05 -6.12
N PRO A 49 -12.72 -1.02 -5.71
CA PRO A 49 -13.36 -1.05 -4.40
C PRO A 49 -12.38 -1.00 -3.23
N GLU A 50 -11.12 -1.28 -3.49
CA GLU A 50 -10.08 -1.25 -2.47
C GLU A 50 -9.94 0.10 -1.79
N TRP A 51 -10.36 1.17 -2.45
CA TRP A 51 -10.32 2.49 -1.81
C TRP A 51 -11.15 2.51 -0.52
N VAL A 52 -12.21 1.72 -0.46
CA VAL A 52 -13.09 1.65 0.69
C VAL A 52 -12.71 0.47 1.59
N ASP A 53 -12.58 -0.72 1.00
CA ASP A 53 -12.41 -1.94 1.75
C ASP A 53 -11.02 -2.58 1.68
N GLY A 54 -10.14 -2.02 0.88
CA GLY A 54 -8.84 -2.63 0.67
C GLY A 54 -7.93 -2.57 1.88
N VAL A 55 -7.03 -3.52 1.92
CA VAL A 55 -6.02 -3.59 2.97
C VAL A 55 -4.93 -2.58 2.67
N THR A 56 -4.53 -1.86 3.68
CA THR A 56 -3.48 -0.84 3.55
C THR A 56 -2.22 -1.24 4.28
N GLY A 57 -1.10 -0.67 3.87
CA GLY A 57 0.17 -0.90 4.52
C GLY A 57 1.11 0.27 4.34
N VAL A 58 2.22 0.23 5.07
CA VAL A 58 3.31 1.19 4.96
C VAL A 58 4.59 0.37 4.83
N PHE A 59 5.30 0.56 3.71
CA PHE A 59 6.52 -0.21 3.41
C PHE A 59 6.32 -1.72 3.56
N GLY A 60 5.22 -2.25 3.03
CA GLY A 60 4.94 -3.67 3.06
C GLY A 60 4.37 -4.21 4.36
N GLU A 61 4.23 -3.39 5.39
CA GLU A 61 3.63 -3.80 6.63
C GLU A 61 2.17 -3.41 6.67
N VAL A 62 1.30 -4.39 6.84
CA VAL A 62 -0.14 -4.16 6.92
C VAL A 62 -0.46 -3.32 8.14
N CYS A 63 -1.28 -2.31 7.96
CA CYS A 63 -1.68 -1.44 9.05
C CYS A 63 -3.08 -0.88 8.79
N GLY A 64 -3.68 -0.33 9.82
CA GLY A 64 -4.99 0.31 9.69
C GLY A 64 -4.87 1.69 9.06
N ARG A 65 -6.01 2.22 8.67
CA ARG A 65 -6.08 3.53 8.02
C ARG A 65 -5.88 4.68 9.00
N ASP A 66 -5.91 4.40 10.27
CA ASP A 66 -5.68 5.38 11.33
C ASP A 66 -4.20 5.52 11.70
N ARG A 67 -3.34 4.72 11.09
CA ARG A 67 -1.91 4.82 11.36
C ARG A 67 -1.38 6.18 10.94
N ARG A 68 -0.66 6.84 11.83
CA ARG A 68 -0.01 8.12 11.54
C ARG A 68 1.21 7.93 10.67
N LEU A 69 1.40 8.86 9.77
CA LEU A 69 2.50 8.83 8.82
C LEU A 69 3.63 9.75 9.24
N ARG A 70 4.82 9.40 8.81
CA ARG A 70 6.02 10.21 8.99
C ARG A 70 6.54 10.62 7.63
N ASP A 71 7.34 11.66 7.62
CA ASP A 71 7.99 12.09 6.39
C ASP A 71 8.79 10.93 5.80
N GLY A 72 8.63 10.70 4.53
CA GLY A 72 9.31 9.61 3.83
C GLY A 72 8.56 8.29 3.80
N ASP A 73 7.40 8.19 4.44
CA ASP A 73 6.64 6.95 4.43
C ASP A 73 6.07 6.64 3.04
N ARG A 74 5.88 5.36 2.77
CA ARG A 74 5.24 4.88 1.54
C ARG A 74 3.97 4.15 1.91
N VAL A 75 2.84 4.71 1.52
CA VAL A 75 1.52 4.13 1.77
C VAL A 75 1.17 3.23 0.60
N GLU A 76 0.63 2.08 0.90
CA GLU A 76 0.27 1.08 -0.10
C GLU A 76 -1.17 0.66 0.08
N LEU A 77 -1.85 0.44 -1.05
CA LEU A 77 -3.22 -0.07 -1.05
C LEU A 77 -3.22 -1.34 -1.88
N TYR A 78 -3.62 -2.44 -1.27
CA TYR A 78 -3.49 -3.76 -1.88
C TYR A 78 -4.79 -4.26 -2.48
N ARG A 79 -4.67 -5.00 -3.57
CA ARG A 79 -5.82 -5.69 -4.15
C ARG A 79 -6.09 -6.95 -3.36
N PRO A 80 -7.36 -7.26 -3.05
CA PRO A 80 -7.66 -8.47 -2.29
C PRO A 80 -7.18 -9.76 -2.97
N LEU A 81 -7.29 -9.82 -4.29
CA LEU A 81 -6.86 -11.01 -5.01
C LEU A 81 -5.35 -11.12 -5.15
N SER A 82 -4.66 -10.00 -5.05
CA SER A 82 -3.21 -10.00 -5.16
C SER A 82 -2.55 -10.15 -3.81
N VAL A 83 -3.20 -9.65 -2.78
CA VAL A 83 -2.64 -9.64 -1.46
C VAL A 83 -3.71 -9.98 -0.45
N ASP A 84 -3.79 -11.25 -0.10
CA ASP A 84 -4.48 -11.66 1.11
C ASP A 84 -3.44 -11.50 2.20
N PRO A 85 -3.62 -10.61 3.17
CA PRO A 85 -2.59 -10.38 4.18
C PRO A 85 -2.18 -11.64 4.93
N LYS A 86 -3.13 -12.52 5.22
CA LYS A 86 -2.82 -13.77 5.89
C LYS A 86 -2.03 -14.71 4.99
N ALA A 87 -2.44 -14.82 3.75
CA ALA A 87 -1.75 -15.68 2.80
C ALA A 87 -0.35 -15.15 2.51
N ALA A 88 -0.21 -13.84 2.35
CA ALA A 88 1.08 -13.24 2.12
C ALA A 88 2.03 -13.45 3.30
N ARG A 89 1.52 -13.32 4.52
CA ARG A 89 2.33 -13.59 5.70
C ARG A 89 2.74 -15.04 5.78
N ARG A 90 1.81 -15.95 5.50
CA ARG A 90 2.11 -17.38 5.50
C ARG A 90 3.15 -17.73 4.46
N ALA A 91 3.00 -17.19 3.28
CA ALA A 91 3.94 -17.44 2.20
C ALA A 91 5.34 -16.94 2.56
N ARG A 92 5.43 -15.76 3.17
CA ARG A 92 6.72 -15.25 3.60
C ARG A 92 7.31 -16.07 4.72
N ALA A 93 6.50 -16.52 5.67
CA ALA A 93 6.97 -17.36 6.75
C ALA A 93 7.48 -18.70 6.22
N GLN A 94 6.76 -19.29 5.29
CA GLN A 94 7.18 -20.54 4.68
C GLN A 94 8.46 -20.38 3.88
N ALA A 95 8.55 -19.30 3.14
CA ALA A 95 9.77 -19.02 2.38
C ALA A 95 10.96 -18.82 3.30
N ALA A 96 10.76 -18.10 4.39
CA ALA A 96 11.81 -17.89 5.37
C ALA A 96 12.24 -19.20 6.01
N SER A 97 11.28 -20.06 6.32
CA SER A 97 11.59 -21.37 6.91
C SER A 97 12.37 -22.24 5.95
N ARG A 98 12.10 -22.15 4.68
CA ARG A 98 12.76 -22.98 3.69
C ARG A 98 14.09 -22.44 3.22
N ALA A 99 14.31 -21.15 3.38
CA ALA A 99 15.52 -20.53 2.88
C ALA A 99 16.80 -21.23 3.36
N PRO A 100 16.95 -21.54 4.65
CA PRO A 100 18.13 -22.28 5.10
C PRO A 100 18.21 -23.67 4.51
N GLN A 101 17.04 -24.31 4.32
CA GLN A 101 17.01 -25.64 3.79
C GLN A 101 17.47 -25.69 2.37
N ARG A 102 17.33 -24.61 1.69
CA ARG A 102 17.74 -24.61 0.34
C ARG A 102 19.20 -24.39 0.27
N GLY A 103 19.82 -24.35 1.35
CA GLY A 103 21.22 -24.05 1.38
C GLY A 103 21.36 -22.67 0.85
N PRO A 104 22.10 -22.52 -0.15
CA PRO A 104 22.27 -21.19 -0.62
C PRO A 104 21.11 -20.68 -1.34
N GLN A 105 20.05 -21.46 -1.43
CA GLN A 105 19.06 -21.13 -2.20
C GLN A 105 18.48 -20.05 -1.78
N GLY A 106 18.89 -19.52 -1.32
CA GLY A 106 18.26 -18.29 -0.99
C GLY A 106 16.91 -18.33 -1.32
#